data_9ef3097e76031241a3381e629fa2b46b
#
_entry.id   9ef3097e76031241a3381e629fa2b46b
#
_cell.length_a   1.000
_cell.length_b   1.000
_cell.length_c   1.000
_cell.angle_alpha   90.00
_cell.angle_beta   90.00
_cell.angle_gamma   90.00
#
_symmetry.space_group_name_H-M   'P 1'
#
loop_
_entity.id
_entity.type
_entity.pdbx_description
1 polymer ?
#
loop_
_entity_poly.entity_id
_entity_poly.type
_entity_poly.pdbx_seq_one_letter_code
_entity_poly.pdbx_strand_id
1 'polypeptide(L)'
;MLILNNGQLKQFYQKSQKDKIIAVDTEFHRINTYFPKLCLIQISNLSESIIIDPIDFPIDFKLIEEIIYDEKIKKIFHSASQDIEILFNLFGKVPKNMHDTQICLMPLGYDNSTSYAKACVDFLKIEISKENQFIDWRVRPL
;
A
#
# COMPACT_ATOMS: atom_id res chain seq x y z
N MET A 1 -4.40 -1.74 -12.14
CA MET A 1 -4.56 -0.68 -13.18
C MET A 1 -3.70 0.52 -12.78
N LEU A 2 -2.87 1.06 -13.67
CA LEU A 2 -2.15 2.31 -13.41
C LEU A 2 -3.13 3.50 -13.43
N ILE A 3 -3.06 4.36 -12.42
CA ILE A 3 -3.88 5.58 -12.33
C ILE A 3 -3.17 6.72 -13.06
N LEU A 4 -3.81 7.23 -14.10
CA LEU A 4 -3.27 8.28 -14.96
C LEU A 4 -3.82 9.67 -14.60
N ASN A 5 -4.89 9.76 -13.82
CA ASN A 5 -5.53 11.03 -13.46
C ASN A 5 -6.43 10.93 -12.21
N ASN A 6 -6.74 12.09 -11.65
CA ASN A 6 -7.59 12.21 -10.47
C ASN A 6 -9.03 11.68 -10.65
N GLY A 7 -9.55 11.63 -11.86
CA GLY A 7 -10.89 11.11 -12.14
C GLY A 7 -10.98 9.61 -11.86
N GLN A 8 -9.97 8.85 -12.31
CA GLN A 8 -9.87 7.41 -12.04
C GLN A 8 -9.71 7.14 -10.54
N LEU A 9 -8.89 7.95 -9.85
CA LEU A 9 -8.68 7.82 -8.41
C LEU A 9 -9.97 8.09 -7.61
N LYS A 10 -10.77 9.09 -8.01
CA LYS A 10 -12.09 9.36 -7.41
C LYS A 10 -13.06 8.21 -7.59
N GLN A 11 -13.10 7.59 -8.79
CA GLN A 11 -13.95 6.42 -9.05
C GLN A 11 -13.54 5.23 -8.16
N PHE A 12 -12.24 4.97 -8.02
CA PHE A 12 -11.73 3.95 -7.11
C PHE A 12 -12.15 4.23 -5.66
N TYR A 13 -12.02 5.48 -5.20
CA TYR A 13 -12.43 5.87 -3.85
C TYR A 13 -13.92 5.60 -3.60
N GLN A 14 -14.80 5.99 -4.52
CA GLN A 14 -16.24 5.72 -4.41
C GLN A 14 -16.58 4.23 -4.29
N LYS A 15 -15.85 3.35 -5.00
CA LYS A 15 -15.99 1.90 -4.85
C LYS A 15 -15.49 1.44 -3.49
N SER A 16 -14.31 1.91 -3.07
CA SER A 16 -13.71 1.56 -1.79
C SER A 16 -14.57 1.97 -0.58
N GLN A 17 -15.30 3.08 -0.68
CA GLN A 17 -16.28 3.49 0.33
C GLN A 17 -17.46 2.50 0.47
N LYS A 18 -17.86 1.84 -0.61
CA LYS A 18 -18.88 0.77 -0.58
C LYS A 18 -18.31 -0.51 0.01
N ASP A 19 -17.09 -0.88 -0.39
CA ASP A 19 -16.40 -2.08 0.06
C ASP A 19 -15.96 -1.99 1.53
N LYS A 20 -15.72 -0.77 2.04
CA LYS A 20 -15.28 -0.46 3.40
C LYS A 20 -13.95 -1.10 3.80
N ILE A 21 -13.17 -1.55 2.83
CA ILE A 21 -11.87 -2.20 3.03
C ILE A 21 -10.97 -1.93 1.83
N ILE A 22 -9.69 -1.66 2.12
CA ILE A 22 -8.62 -1.59 1.14
C ILE A 22 -7.37 -2.29 1.68
N ALA A 23 -6.56 -2.88 0.80
CA ALA A 23 -5.18 -3.23 1.09
C ALA A 23 -4.28 -2.13 0.54
N VAL A 24 -3.22 -1.78 1.26
CA VAL A 24 -2.28 -0.72 0.90
C VAL A 24 -0.86 -1.24 1.02
N ASP A 25 -0.04 -0.90 0.03
CA ASP A 25 1.39 -1.18 0.00
C ASP A 25 2.12 -0.02 -0.67
N THR A 26 3.38 0.24 -0.32
CA THR A 26 4.18 1.32 -0.91
C THR A 26 5.52 0.82 -1.40
N GLU A 27 5.97 1.37 -2.55
CA GLU A 27 7.33 1.18 -3.02
C GLU A 27 8.10 2.50 -2.87
N PHE A 28 9.33 2.41 -2.37
CA PHE A 28 10.12 3.58 -2.05
C PHE A 28 11.62 3.34 -2.23
N HIS A 29 12.34 4.44 -2.35
CA HIS A 29 13.80 4.44 -2.38
C HIS A 29 14.36 4.97 -1.06
N ARG A 30 15.26 4.20 -0.42
CA ARG A 30 15.92 4.56 0.85
C ARG A 30 17.42 4.22 0.81
N ILE A 31 18.14 4.70 -0.18
CA ILE A 31 19.60 4.57 -0.25
C ILE A 31 20.20 5.97 -0.07
N ASN A 32 21.06 6.14 0.95
CA ASN A 32 21.71 7.42 1.28
C ASN A 32 20.73 8.57 1.56
N THR A 33 19.52 8.26 2.04
CA THR A 33 18.52 9.27 2.42
C THR A 33 18.04 9.00 3.84
N TYR A 34 17.79 10.06 4.62
CA TYR A 34 17.22 9.93 5.96
C TYR A 34 15.76 9.49 5.90
N PHE A 35 14.97 10.16 5.07
CA PHE A 35 13.58 9.80 4.82
C PHE A 35 13.45 8.94 3.55
N PRO A 36 12.57 7.92 3.56
CA PRO A 36 12.25 7.17 2.36
C PRO A 36 11.57 8.08 1.34
N LYS A 37 11.95 7.93 0.06
CA LYS A 37 11.33 8.65 -1.05
C LYS A 37 10.28 7.74 -1.68
N LEU A 38 9.01 8.11 -1.55
CA LEU A 38 7.91 7.39 -2.17
C LEU A 38 8.08 7.30 -3.69
N CYS A 39 7.91 6.11 -4.24
CA CYS A 39 7.95 5.84 -5.67
C CYS A 39 6.61 5.36 -6.23
N LEU A 40 5.89 4.48 -5.50
CA LEU A 40 4.57 3.99 -5.87
C LEU A 40 3.69 3.82 -4.63
N ILE A 41 2.38 3.93 -4.83
CA ILE A 41 1.39 3.44 -3.88
C ILE A 41 0.52 2.42 -4.59
N GLN A 42 0.38 1.24 -4.01
CA GLN A 42 -0.50 0.19 -4.49
C GLN A 42 -1.70 0.11 -3.55
N ILE A 43 -2.91 0.17 -4.10
CA ILE A 43 -4.13 0.05 -3.32
C ILE A 43 -5.07 -0.93 -4.02
N SER A 44 -5.62 -1.86 -3.24
CA SER A 44 -6.63 -2.80 -3.73
C SER A 44 -7.89 -2.71 -2.88
N ASN A 45 -9.04 -2.74 -3.52
CA ASN A 45 -10.32 -2.99 -2.88
C ASN A 45 -10.84 -4.40 -3.27
N LEU A 46 -12.10 -4.73 -3.00
CA LEU A 46 -12.64 -6.05 -3.33
C LEU A 46 -12.82 -6.30 -4.84
N SER A 47 -12.80 -5.23 -5.65
CA SER A 47 -13.11 -5.29 -7.08
C SER A 47 -11.89 -5.15 -7.96
N GLU A 48 -10.93 -4.31 -7.56
CA GLU A 48 -9.81 -3.94 -8.41
C GLU A 48 -8.57 -3.53 -7.60
N SER A 49 -7.41 -3.62 -8.25
CA SER A 49 -6.13 -3.12 -7.75
C SER A 49 -5.66 -1.97 -8.62
N ILE A 50 -5.18 -0.91 -7.99
CA ILE A 50 -4.62 0.26 -8.66
C ILE A 50 -3.17 0.50 -8.25
N ILE A 51 -2.42 1.13 -9.15
CA ILE A 51 -1.08 1.64 -8.91
C ILE A 51 -1.13 3.15 -9.11
N ILE A 52 -0.65 3.90 -8.13
CA ILE A 52 -0.50 5.35 -8.18
C ILE A 52 0.99 5.64 -8.29
N ASP A 53 1.37 6.31 -9.37
CA ASP A 53 2.74 6.71 -9.65
C ASP A 53 2.86 8.24 -9.49
N PRO A 54 3.32 8.72 -8.32
CA PRO A 54 3.43 10.15 -8.07
C PRO A 54 4.66 10.79 -8.74
N ILE A 55 5.52 9.99 -9.40
CA ILE A 55 6.70 10.50 -10.11
C ILE A 55 6.33 10.93 -11.53
N ASP A 56 5.60 10.08 -12.27
CA ASP A 56 5.25 10.32 -13.67
C ASP A 56 3.91 11.04 -13.87
N PHE A 57 2.98 10.93 -12.92
CA PHE A 57 1.63 11.48 -13.10
C PHE A 57 1.30 12.52 -12.03
N PRO A 58 0.73 13.67 -12.43
CA PRO A 58 0.32 14.72 -11.50
C PRO A 58 -0.95 14.31 -10.74
N ILE A 59 -0.80 13.47 -9.72
CA ILE A 59 -1.88 13.02 -8.86
C ILE A 59 -2.03 13.99 -7.69
N ASP A 60 -3.27 14.34 -7.37
CA ASP A 60 -3.60 15.15 -6.21
C ASP A 60 -3.42 14.32 -4.91
N PHE A 61 -2.37 14.63 -4.16
CA PHE A 61 -2.08 13.98 -2.89
C PHE A 61 -3.21 14.12 -1.87
N LYS A 62 -4.04 15.16 -1.97
CA LYS A 62 -5.23 15.30 -1.12
C LYS A 62 -6.24 14.17 -1.35
N LEU A 63 -6.41 13.70 -2.59
CA LEU A 63 -7.27 12.54 -2.86
C LEU A 63 -6.69 11.25 -2.28
N ILE A 64 -5.38 11.08 -2.33
CA ILE A 64 -4.71 9.93 -1.69
C ILE A 64 -4.94 10.00 -0.17
N GLU A 65 -4.76 11.17 0.41
CA GLU A 65 -5.02 11.42 1.82
C GLU A 65 -6.47 11.06 2.19
N GLU A 66 -7.45 11.53 1.43
CA GLU A 66 -8.87 11.23 1.66
C GLU A 66 -9.13 9.71 1.66
N ILE A 67 -8.53 8.95 0.76
CA ILE A 67 -8.71 7.48 0.68
C ILE A 67 -8.08 6.79 1.89
N ILE A 68 -6.83 7.11 2.18
CA ILE A 68 -6.04 6.39 3.21
C ILE A 68 -6.49 6.77 4.62
N TYR A 69 -6.97 8.00 4.82
CA TYR A 69 -7.39 8.48 6.14
C TYR A 69 -8.91 8.46 6.38
N ASP A 70 -9.71 7.95 5.44
CA ASP A 70 -11.13 7.69 5.69
C ASP A 70 -11.29 6.62 6.78
N GLU A 71 -11.72 7.03 7.97
CA GLU A 71 -11.89 6.14 9.13
C GLU A 71 -12.97 5.06 8.92
N LYS A 72 -13.87 5.25 7.96
CA LYS A 72 -14.92 4.28 7.60
C LYS A 72 -14.38 3.13 6.76
N ILE A 73 -13.20 3.27 6.18
CA ILE A 73 -12.53 2.26 5.37
C ILE A 73 -11.46 1.57 6.23
N LYS A 74 -11.51 0.24 6.32
CA LYS A 74 -10.46 -0.56 6.94
C LYS A 74 -9.23 -0.61 6.02
N LYS A 75 -8.05 -0.31 6.53
CA LYS A 75 -6.77 -0.43 5.81
C LYS A 75 -6.06 -1.70 6.25
N ILE A 76 -5.72 -2.54 5.28
CA ILE A 76 -4.95 -3.78 5.48
C ILE A 76 -3.54 -3.55 4.94
N PHE A 77 -2.57 -3.86 5.76
CA PHE A 77 -1.14 -3.85 5.42
C PHE A 77 -0.51 -5.21 5.72
N HIS A 78 0.72 -5.39 5.27
CA HIS A 78 1.59 -6.47 5.72
C HIS A 78 2.97 -5.93 6.05
N SER A 79 3.38 -5.99 7.33
CA SER A 79 4.64 -5.36 7.81
C SER A 79 4.66 -3.83 7.62
N ALA A 80 3.61 -3.17 8.07
CA ALA A 80 3.23 -1.78 7.79
C ALA A 80 4.21 -0.69 8.26
N SER A 81 5.25 -0.99 9.02
CA SER A 81 6.04 0.02 9.71
C SER A 81 6.67 1.07 8.77
N GLN A 82 7.17 0.64 7.61
CA GLN A 82 7.78 1.53 6.62
C GLN A 82 6.72 2.31 5.82
N ASP A 83 5.60 1.68 5.49
CA ASP A 83 4.47 2.36 4.84
C ASP A 83 3.91 3.47 5.71
N ILE A 84 3.75 3.21 7.01
CA ILE A 84 3.28 4.20 7.97
C ILE A 84 4.28 5.36 8.11
N GLU A 85 5.60 5.09 8.14
CA GLU A 85 6.62 6.13 8.14
C GLU A 85 6.49 7.04 6.92
N ILE A 86 6.31 6.46 5.72
CA ILE A 86 6.13 7.21 4.47
C ILE A 86 4.85 8.05 4.52
N LEU A 87 3.74 7.45 4.90
CA LEU A 87 2.45 8.14 5.00
C LEU A 87 2.49 9.26 6.05
N PHE A 88 3.17 9.03 7.17
CA PHE A 88 3.37 10.07 8.19
C PHE A 88 4.23 11.23 7.67
N ASN A 89 5.30 10.93 6.95
CA ASN A 89 6.16 11.97 6.37
C ASN A 89 5.42 12.81 5.30
N LEU A 90 4.48 12.20 4.57
CA LEU A 90 3.69 12.90 3.56
C LEU A 90 2.54 13.75 4.15
N PHE A 91 1.86 13.22 5.16
CA PHE A 91 0.57 13.76 5.61
C PHE A 91 0.58 14.23 7.07
N GLY A 92 1.66 14.01 7.82
CA GLY A 92 1.82 14.46 9.21
C GLY A 92 0.95 13.71 10.23
N LYS A 93 0.33 12.60 9.84
CA LYS A 93 -0.57 11.81 10.69
C LYS A 93 -0.52 10.32 10.36
N VAL A 94 -0.99 9.49 11.31
CA VAL A 94 -1.08 8.03 11.14
C VAL A 94 -2.51 7.66 10.75
N PRO A 95 -2.71 6.78 9.74
CA PRO A 95 -4.03 6.29 9.39
C PRO A 95 -4.69 5.58 10.57
N LYS A 96 -6.00 5.73 10.72
CA LYS A 96 -6.80 4.95 11.67
C LYS A 96 -7.47 3.76 11.00
N ASN A 97 -8.04 2.86 11.82
CA ASN A 97 -8.69 1.63 11.33
C ASN A 97 -7.77 0.79 10.47
N MET A 98 -6.53 0.58 10.96
CA MET A 98 -5.51 -0.21 10.31
C MET A 98 -5.39 -1.61 10.91
N HIS A 99 -5.05 -2.57 10.06
CA HIS A 99 -4.74 -3.95 10.44
C HIS A 99 -3.49 -4.39 9.69
N ASP A 100 -2.47 -4.80 10.43
CA ASP A 100 -1.27 -5.40 9.87
C ASP A 100 -1.39 -6.92 9.95
N THR A 101 -1.44 -7.57 8.80
CA THR A 101 -1.59 -9.03 8.71
C THR A 101 -0.38 -9.77 9.31
N GLN A 102 0.83 -9.19 9.26
CA GLN A 102 2.00 -9.80 9.92
C GLN A 102 1.80 -9.85 11.44
N ILE A 103 1.32 -8.76 12.05
CA ILE A 103 0.99 -8.73 13.47
C ILE A 103 -0.17 -9.69 13.80
N CYS A 104 -1.20 -9.73 12.95
CA CYS A 104 -2.34 -10.64 13.14
C CYS A 104 -1.95 -12.14 13.07
N LEU A 105 -0.83 -12.49 12.45
CA LEU A 105 -0.33 -13.86 12.39
C LEU A 105 0.36 -14.31 13.68
N MET A 106 0.92 -13.38 14.47
CA MET A 106 1.66 -13.72 15.69
C MET A 106 0.84 -14.52 16.72
N PRO A 107 -0.42 -14.16 17.03
CA PRO A 107 -1.25 -14.96 17.94
C PRO A 107 -1.56 -16.37 17.42
N LEU A 108 -1.40 -16.60 16.12
CA LEU A 108 -1.57 -17.93 15.50
C LEU A 108 -0.29 -18.78 15.53
N GLY A 109 0.78 -18.28 16.20
CA GLY A 109 2.04 -18.99 16.36
C GLY A 109 3.04 -18.73 15.22
N TYR A 110 2.81 -17.76 14.37
CA TYR A 110 3.78 -17.36 13.34
C TYR A 110 4.85 -16.43 13.92
N ASP A 111 6.01 -16.42 13.28
CA ASP A 111 7.11 -15.52 13.59
C ASP A 111 6.71 -14.05 13.33
N ASN A 112 7.28 -13.13 14.12
CA ASN A 112 7.06 -11.68 13.97
C ASN A 112 7.62 -11.09 12.66
N SER A 113 8.42 -11.86 11.93
CA SER A 113 8.99 -11.51 10.63
C SER A 113 8.40 -12.35 9.47
N THR A 114 7.25 -12.97 9.69
CA THR A 114 6.59 -13.79 8.66
C THR A 114 6.33 -12.95 7.40
N SER A 115 6.91 -13.37 6.26
CA SER A 115 6.79 -12.64 5.01
C SER A 115 5.40 -12.78 4.38
N TYR A 116 4.99 -11.80 3.57
CA TYR A 116 3.76 -11.84 2.79
C TYR A 116 3.67 -13.09 1.91
N ALA A 117 4.78 -13.44 1.21
CA ALA A 117 4.83 -14.64 0.38
C ALA A 117 4.55 -15.93 1.20
N LYS A 118 5.13 -16.04 2.42
CA LYS A 118 4.85 -17.19 3.29
C LYS A 118 3.38 -17.21 3.73
N ALA A 119 2.82 -16.07 4.10
CA ALA A 119 1.39 -15.98 4.45
C ALA A 119 0.49 -16.41 3.28
N CYS A 120 0.79 -15.98 2.06
CA CYS A 120 0.04 -16.38 0.86
C CYS A 120 0.11 -17.89 0.60
N VAL A 121 1.29 -18.50 0.74
CA VAL A 121 1.43 -19.96 0.60
C VAL A 121 0.62 -20.70 1.68
N ASP A 122 0.75 -20.27 2.94
CA ASP A 122 0.14 -21.00 4.06
C ASP A 122 -1.39 -20.92 4.05
N PHE A 123 -1.95 -19.75 3.75
CA PHE A 123 -3.40 -19.50 3.84
C PHE A 123 -4.13 -19.65 2.50
N LEU A 124 -3.50 -19.25 1.41
CA LEU A 124 -4.14 -19.19 0.09
C LEU A 124 -3.66 -20.28 -0.85
N LYS A 125 -2.55 -20.96 -0.53
CA LYS A 125 -1.87 -21.94 -1.41
C LYS A 125 -1.39 -21.29 -2.72
N ILE A 126 -1.01 -20.02 -2.65
CA ILE A 126 -0.52 -19.24 -3.80
C ILE A 126 0.97 -18.94 -3.58
N GLU A 127 1.79 -19.25 -4.56
CA GLU A 127 3.19 -18.82 -4.62
C GLU A 127 3.27 -17.44 -5.28
N ILE A 128 4.05 -16.54 -4.68
CA ILE A 128 4.29 -15.20 -5.21
C ILE A 128 5.72 -15.13 -5.73
N SER A 129 5.89 -14.66 -6.98
CA SER A 129 7.20 -14.37 -7.55
C SER A 129 7.91 -13.27 -6.75
N LYS A 130 9.22 -13.44 -6.54
CA LYS A 130 10.09 -12.46 -5.91
C LYS A 130 10.94 -11.66 -6.91
N GLU A 131 10.65 -11.76 -8.20
CA GLU A 131 11.47 -11.16 -9.26
C GLU A 131 11.61 -9.65 -9.14
N ASN A 132 10.58 -8.99 -8.60
CA ASN A 132 10.54 -7.55 -8.47
C ASN A 132 11.11 -6.99 -7.14
N GLN A 133 11.64 -7.84 -6.27
CA GLN A 133 12.07 -7.46 -4.92
C GLN A 133 13.24 -6.45 -4.88
N PHE A 134 14.04 -6.36 -5.96
CA PHE A 134 15.25 -5.53 -6.03
C PHE A 134 15.21 -4.50 -7.16
N ILE A 135 14.02 -4.16 -7.66
CA ILE A 135 13.87 -3.16 -8.71
C ILE A 135 14.15 -1.76 -8.14
N ASP A 136 14.84 -0.93 -8.92
CA ASP A 136 14.93 0.51 -8.63
C ASP A 136 13.63 1.19 -9.06
N TRP A 137 12.72 1.36 -8.11
CA TRP A 137 11.39 1.94 -8.33
C TRP A 137 11.38 3.41 -8.77
N ARG A 138 12.55 4.03 -8.94
CA ARG A 138 12.67 5.39 -9.52
C ARG A 138 12.73 5.38 -11.04
N VAL A 139 13.07 4.23 -11.64
CA VAL A 139 13.25 4.10 -13.09
C VAL A 139 11.88 4.10 -13.79
N ARG A 140 11.81 4.81 -14.93
CA ARG A 140 10.62 4.88 -15.79
C ARG A 140 10.98 4.56 -17.24
N PRO A 141 10.04 3.99 -18.03
CA PRO A 141 8.69 3.55 -17.62
C PRO A 141 8.71 2.33 -16.72
N LEU A 142 7.61 2.13 -15.99
CA LEU A 142 7.38 0.97 -15.12
C LEU A 142 7.21 -0.32 -15.93
#